data_52f6478bda8f4a965835535308c3a234
#
_entry.id   52f6478bda8f4a965835535308c3a234
#
_cell.length_a   1.000
_cell.length_b   1.000
_cell.length_c   1.000
_cell.angle_alpha   90.00
_cell.angle_beta   90.00
_cell.angle_gamma   90.00
#
_symmetry.space_group_name_H-M   'P 1'
#
loop_
_entity.id
_entity.type
_entity.pdbx_description
1 polymer ?
#
loop_
_entity_poly.entity_id
_entity_poly.type
_entity_poly.pdbx_seq_one_letter_code
_entity_poly.pdbx_strand_id
1 'polypeptide(L)'
;MNTINSARRELLKLSGMGLAAVAATAVPSAYAAPRSASAAFPAGAIFDIRSFGALGDGKTVDSPAINKAIEAAAAVGGGTVFFPAGTWLSFSIRLKSHVSLYLSQGCVLLAADSPKPGETTGYNGGTYDAAEPNTAWDAYQDYGHNHWKNSLLWGIDIQDVSIIGPGLIYGKGLSYGAGPGRPPGAPKTTGFGPERPAGSPPPTPRPARGNYTIFQAEQPGVGNKAIALKNCRNVLFRDFSILKGGHFGLLLTGVDNLTIDNLTIDTDRDGIDIDCCRNVRVSNCFVNSPWDDGICPKSSYALGYARATENMTITNCYVAGSWELGTMLDGTYKKFPANTPRLAHNGRIKCGTESNGGFKNITISNCVFEACMGLALESEDGALCEDIAISNITMRDVVNAPLFFRLGSRLRGPKETTKVGTLQRIVVDNLVSYNTVPHISSILSGIPEYPIKDIKLSNIFIQHQGGGTAEAAKIVMPENADKYPDPGMFGPETPSQGFFLRHVKNIEMSHVEVAPAQADQRPSFYLEDVNRADFIAVTAPTSPAAFALNKVTDLRVAISRAAKDTQLETADNQSL
;
A
#
# COMPACT_ATOMS: atom_id res chain seq x y z
N MET A 1 -8.77 -30.14 48.49
CA MET A 1 -9.19 -29.98 47.07
C MET A 1 -10.71 -29.93 46.90
N ASN A 2 -11.48 -29.35 47.83
CA ASN A 2 -12.97 -29.36 47.73
C ASN A 2 -13.65 -28.02 48.07
N THR A 3 -12.97 -26.88 47.99
CA THR A 3 -13.55 -25.56 48.37
C THR A 3 -13.65 -24.57 47.19
N ILE A 4 -13.13 -24.88 46.02
CA ILE A 4 -13.18 -23.99 44.84
C ILE A 4 -14.39 -24.25 43.93
N ASN A 5 -15.05 -25.41 44.06
CA ASN A 5 -16.20 -25.75 43.20
C ASN A 5 -17.56 -25.26 43.72
N SER A 6 -17.66 -24.82 44.99
CA SER A 6 -18.93 -24.29 45.53
C SER A 6 -19.15 -22.83 45.18
N ALA A 7 -18.09 -22.01 45.09
CA ALA A 7 -18.20 -20.58 44.76
C ALA A 7 -18.59 -20.33 43.29
N ARG A 8 -18.21 -21.22 42.39
CA ARG A 8 -18.62 -21.12 40.95
C ARG A 8 -20.08 -21.50 40.70
N ARG A 9 -20.66 -22.35 41.53
CA ARG A 9 -22.08 -22.73 41.41
C ARG A 9 -23.02 -21.69 42.00
N GLU A 10 -22.60 -20.90 42.98
CA GLU A 10 -23.42 -19.81 43.55
C GLU A 10 -23.40 -18.57 42.68
N LEU A 11 -22.31 -18.28 41.93
CA LEU A 11 -22.25 -17.16 41.02
C LEU A 11 -23.17 -17.32 39.79
N LEU A 12 -23.47 -18.54 39.37
CA LEU A 12 -24.37 -18.87 38.26
C LEU A 12 -25.87 -18.89 38.65
N LYS A 13 -26.17 -18.86 39.97
CA LYS A 13 -27.58 -18.77 40.44
C LYS A 13 -28.03 -17.33 40.67
N LEU A 14 -27.12 -16.36 40.75
CA LEU A 14 -27.44 -14.95 40.99
C LEU A 14 -27.66 -14.13 39.69
N SER A 15 -27.45 -14.70 38.52
CA SER A 15 -27.71 -14.05 37.23
C SER A 15 -29.10 -14.27 36.65
N GLY A 16 -30.02 -14.90 37.42
CA GLY A 16 -31.33 -15.32 36.94
C GLY A 16 -32.55 -14.59 37.52
N MET A 17 -32.39 -13.59 38.41
CA MET A 17 -33.56 -12.88 38.96
C MET A 17 -33.25 -11.37 39.11
N GLY A 18 -33.74 -10.58 38.18
CA GLY A 18 -33.61 -9.11 38.22
C GLY A 18 -34.31 -8.41 37.06
N LEU A 19 -35.53 -8.83 36.73
CA LEU A 19 -36.42 -8.03 35.90
C LEU A 19 -37.32 -7.19 36.83
N ALA A 20 -36.91 -5.97 37.16
CA ALA A 20 -37.75 -4.96 37.75
C ALA A 20 -37.99 -3.87 36.72
N ALA A 21 -39.27 -3.60 36.49
CA ALA A 21 -39.82 -2.64 35.56
C ALA A 21 -39.26 -1.24 35.76
N VAL A 22 -38.69 -0.66 34.70
CA VAL A 22 -38.52 0.80 34.56
C VAL A 22 -39.46 1.28 33.47
N ALA A 23 -40.36 2.17 33.85
CA ALA A 23 -41.32 2.80 32.96
C ALA A 23 -40.61 3.46 31.77
N ALA A 24 -40.91 3.01 30.58
CA ALA A 24 -40.48 3.62 29.35
C ALA A 24 -41.28 4.89 29.08
N THR A 25 -40.65 6.06 29.23
CA THR A 25 -41.11 7.25 28.56
C THR A 25 -40.79 7.12 27.08
N ALA A 26 -41.80 7.00 26.25
CA ALA A 26 -41.69 6.92 24.81
C ALA A 26 -41.10 8.23 24.24
N VAL A 27 -39.85 8.14 23.77
CA VAL A 27 -39.30 9.11 22.82
C VAL A 27 -39.73 8.65 21.42
N PRO A 28 -40.41 9.48 20.61
CA PRO A 28 -40.79 9.04 19.27
C PRO A 28 -39.55 8.83 18.42
N SER A 29 -39.26 7.59 18.08
CA SER A 29 -38.26 7.21 17.10
C SER A 29 -38.81 7.55 15.71
N ALA A 30 -38.62 8.76 15.28
CA ALA A 30 -38.75 9.14 13.88
C ALA A 30 -37.45 8.76 13.18
N TYR A 31 -37.48 7.67 12.46
CA TYR A 31 -36.70 7.30 11.27
C TYR A 31 -36.75 5.79 11.05
N ALA A 32 -37.94 5.29 10.85
CA ALA A 32 -38.12 4.09 10.05
C ALA A 32 -38.81 4.56 8.76
N ALA A 33 -38.04 4.95 7.76
CA ALA A 33 -38.55 4.96 6.40
C ALA A 33 -39.12 3.56 6.11
N PRO A 34 -40.29 3.44 5.48
CA PRO A 34 -40.80 2.12 5.13
C PRO A 34 -39.74 1.44 4.26
N ARG A 35 -39.20 0.30 4.72
CA ARG A 35 -38.49 -0.59 3.84
C ARG A 35 -39.47 -0.89 2.71
N SER A 36 -39.21 -0.34 1.51
CA SER A 36 -39.85 -0.80 0.30
C SER A 36 -39.76 -2.32 0.33
N ALA A 37 -40.89 -3.01 0.17
CA ALA A 37 -40.92 -4.45 0.10
C ALA A 37 -39.86 -4.85 -0.91
N SER A 38 -38.76 -5.46 -0.44
CA SER A 38 -37.72 -5.97 -1.33
C SER A 38 -38.43 -7.00 -2.19
N ALA A 39 -38.47 -6.79 -3.49
CA ALA A 39 -38.91 -7.82 -4.41
C ALA A 39 -38.16 -9.08 -4.02
N ALA A 40 -38.89 -10.14 -3.69
CA ALA A 40 -38.27 -11.40 -3.31
C ALA A 40 -37.46 -11.87 -4.51
N PHE A 41 -36.13 -11.83 -4.38
CA PHE A 41 -35.23 -12.33 -5.41
C PHE A 41 -35.54 -13.82 -5.60
N PRO A 42 -35.67 -14.32 -6.84
CA PRO A 42 -35.72 -15.75 -7.04
C PRO A 42 -34.43 -16.33 -6.42
N ALA A 43 -34.58 -17.16 -5.42
CA ALA A 43 -33.46 -17.76 -4.71
C ALA A 43 -32.56 -18.48 -5.72
N GLY A 44 -31.30 -18.05 -5.83
CA GLY A 44 -30.27 -18.69 -6.65
C GLY A 44 -30.23 -18.32 -8.13
N ALA A 45 -30.64 -17.12 -8.55
CA ALA A 45 -30.48 -16.68 -9.93
C ALA A 45 -28.99 -16.65 -10.35
N ILE A 46 -28.59 -17.61 -11.17
CA ILE A 46 -27.26 -17.71 -11.79
C ILE A 46 -27.38 -17.35 -13.26
N PHE A 47 -26.55 -16.42 -13.71
CA PHE A 47 -26.49 -15.94 -15.08
C PHE A 47 -25.19 -16.43 -15.72
N ASP A 48 -25.24 -17.58 -16.39
CA ASP A 48 -24.09 -18.11 -17.14
C ASP A 48 -23.85 -17.25 -18.37
N ILE A 49 -22.65 -16.67 -18.52
CA ILE A 49 -22.31 -15.76 -19.61
C ILE A 49 -22.45 -16.41 -21.00
N ARG A 50 -22.32 -17.73 -21.09
CA ARG A 50 -22.53 -18.48 -22.34
C ARG A 50 -23.97 -18.36 -22.84
N SER A 51 -24.93 -18.30 -21.94
CA SER A 51 -26.36 -18.10 -22.28
C SER A 51 -26.63 -16.73 -22.88
N PHE A 52 -25.68 -15.79 -22.79
CA PHE A 52 -25.73 -14.46 -23.38
C PHE A 52 -24.86 -14.32 -24.63
N GLY A 53 -24.23 -15.41 -25.08
CA GLY A 53 -23.45 -15.48 -26.29
C GLY A 53 -21.93 -15.39 -26.13
N ALA A 54 -21.39 -15.47 -24.90
CA ALA A 54 -19.96 -15.55 -24.69
C ALA A 54 -19.42 -16.91 -25.14
N LEU A 55 -18.26 -16.92 -25.81
CA LEU A 55 -17.65 -18.12 -26.41
C LEU A 55 -16.51 -18.69 -25.56
N GLY A 56 -15.72 -17.86 -24.89
CA GLY A 56 -14.62 -18.29 -24.02
C GLY A 56 -13.45 -18.95 -24.75
N ASP A 57 -13.24 -18.62 -26.02
CA ASP A 57 -12.23 -19.20 -26.92
C ASP A 57 -10.89 -18.43 -26.93
N GLY A 58 -10.81 -17.33 -26.16
CA GLY A 58 -9.66 -16.43 -26.08
C GLY A 58 -9.41 -15.59 -27.34
N LYS A 59 -10.34 -15.58 -28.28
CA LYS A 59 -10.23 -14.86 -29.57
C LYS A 59 -11.45 -13.97 -29.82
N THR A 60 -12.64 -14.46 -29.51
CA THR A 60 -13.88 -13.69 -29.61
C THR A 60 -13.96 -12.69 -28.48
N VAL A 61 -14.35 -11.45 -28.77
CA VAL A 61 -14.55 -10.42 -27.75
C VAL A 61 -15.87 -10.69 -27.03
N ASP A 62 -15.78 -11.16 -25.79
CA ASP A 62 -16.92 -11.59 -24.97
C ASP A 62 -17.54 -10.46 -24.12
N SER A 63 -16.93 -9.27 -24.07
CA SER A 63 -17.44 -8.16 -23.23
C SER A 63 -18.90 -7.78 -23.50
N PRO A 64 -19.44 -7.80 -24.75
CA PRO A 64 -20.86 -7.53 -24.95
C PRO A 64 -21.78 -8.56 -24.30
N ALA A 65 -21.43 -9.84 -24.36
CA ALA A 65 -22.19 -10.92 -23.74
C ALA A 65 -22.10 -10.88 -22.21
N ILE A 66 -20.89 -10.64 -21.67
CA ILE A 66 -20.65 -10.50 -20.24
C ILE A 66 -21.45 -9.31 -19.68
N ASN A 67 -21.41 -8.15 -20.32
CA ASN A 67 -22.16 -6.97 -19.88
C ASN A 67 -23.69 -7.21 -19.94
N LYS A 68 -24.19 -7.92 -20.96
CA LYS A 68 -25.62 -8.33 -21.01
C LYS A 68 -26.00 -9.23 -19.83
N ALA A 69 -25.15 -10.18 -19.43
CA ALA A 69 -25.41 -11.04 -18.28
C ALA A 69 -25.47 -10.22 -16.97
N ILE A 70 -24.56 -9.26 -16.79
CA ILE A 70 -24.54 -8.35 -15.65
C ILE A 70 -25.78 -7.46 -15.62
N GLU A 71 -26.19 -6.91 -16.76
CA GLU A 71 -27.40 -6.10 -16.89
C GLU A 71 -28.66 -6.92 -16.58
N ALA A 72 -28.75 -8.16 -17.06
CA ALA A 72 -29.86 -9.05 -16.78
C ALA A 72 -29.96 -9.40 -15.28
N ALA A 73 -28.82 -9.68 -14.62
CA ALA A 73 -28.78 -9.89 -13.18
C ALA A 73 -29.22 -8.64 -12.42
N ALA A 74 -28.74 -7.47 -12.79
CA ALA A 74 -29.12 -6.21 -12.16
C ALA A 74 -30.61 -5.87 -12.35
N ALA A 75 -31.17 -6.15 -13.52
CA ALA A 75 -32.58 -5.89 -13.85
C ALA A 75 -33.57 -6.66 -12.99
N VAL A 76 -33.19 -7.83 -12.48
CA VAL A 76 -34.02 -8.63 -11.54
C VAL A 76 -33.71 -8.33 -10.07
N GLY A 77 -32.86 -7.30 -9.83
CA GLY A 77 -32.51 -6.85 -8.48
C GLY A 77 -31.22 -7.46 -7.93
N GLY A 78 -30.48 -8.25 -8.71
CA GLY A 78 -29.20 -8.84 -8.33
C GLY A 78 -29.07 -10.31 -8.69
N GLY A 79 -27.90 -10.88 -8.47
CA GLY A 79 -27.63 -12.29 -8.74
C GLY A 79 -26.14 -12.56 -8.97
N THR A 80 -25.85 -13.81 -9.33
CA THR A 80 -24.48 -14.24 -9.62
C THR A 80 -24.30 -14.42 -11.13
N VAL A 81 -23.36 -13.67 -11.70
CA VAL A 81 -22.89 -13.87 -13.08
C VAL A 81 -21.76 -14.90 -13.02
N PHE A 82 -21.96 -16.01 -13.68
CA PHE A 82 -21.09 -17.18 -13.63
C PHE A 82 -20.17 -17.23 -14.85
N PHE A 83 -18.87 -17.29 -14.58
CA PHE A 83 -17.80 -17.46 -15.56
C PHE A 83 -17.28 -18.92 -15.47
N PRO A 84 -17.67 -19.81 -16.36
CA PRO A 84 -17.15 -21.18 -16.37
C PRO A 84 -15.69 -21.24 -16.84
N ALA A 85 -15.09 -22.43 -16.82
CA ALA A 85 -13.79 -22.67 -17.41
C ALA A 85 -13.76 -22.22 -18.89
N GLY A 86 -12.69 -21.51 -19.29
CA GLY A 86 -12.52 -20.92 -20.62
C GLY A 86 -11.70 -19.65 -20.57
N THR A 87 -11.34 -19.10 -21.72
CA THR A 87 -10.60 -17.84 -21.84
C THR A 87 -11.51 -16.76 -22.42
N TRP A 88 -11.98 -15.87 -21.58
CA TRP A 88 -12.98 -14.82 -21.87
C TRP A 88 -12.28 -13.53 -22.23
N LEU A 89 -12.04 -13.30 -23.52
CA LEU A 89 -11.37 -12.08 -24.02
C LEU A 89 -12.30 -10.88 -23.92
N SER A 90 -11.88 -9.83 -23.21
CA SER A 90 -12.77 -8.73 -22.89
C SER A 90 -12.08 -7.37 -22.90
N PHE A 91 -12.79 -6.38 -23.41
CA PHE A 91 -12.62 -4.97 -23.07
C PHE A 91 -13.38 -4.66 -21.75
N SER A 92 -13.85 -3.43 -21.56
CA SER A 92 -14.46 -3.02 -20.31
C SER A 92 -15.71 -3.80 -19.93
N ILE A 93 -15.73 -4.29 -18.69
CA ILE A 93 -16.86 -4.92 -18.01
C ILE A 93 -17.37 -3.92 -16.97
N ARG A 94 -18.66 -3.60 -17.05
CA ARG A 94 -19.32 -2.59 -16.22
C ARG A 94 -20.07 -3.24 -15.08
N LEU A 95 -19.55 -3.11 -13.87
CA LEU A 95 -20.14 -3.68 -12.67
C LEU A 95 -21.44 -2.95 -12.28
N LYS A 96 -22.36 -3.65 -11.65
CA LYS A 96 -23.66 -3.13 -11.19
C LYS A 96 -23.90 -3.49 -9.73
N SER A 97 -24.70 -2.69 -9.05
CA SER A 97 -25.11 -2.97 -7.67
C SER A 97 -25.84 -4.30 -7.56
N HIS A 98 -25.61 -5.02 -6.45
CA HIS A 98 -26.21 -6.30 -6.09
C HIS A 98 -25.83 -7.46 -7.02
N VAL A 99 -24.76 -7.33 -7.81
CA VAL A 99 -24.28 -8.37 -8.73
C VAL A 99 -22.94 -8.91 -8.26
N SER A 100 -22.85 -10.22 -8.13
CA SER A 100 -21.62 -10.97 -7.87
C SER A 100 -21.08 -11.57 -9.16
N LEU A 101 -19.78 -11.48 -9.40
CA LEU A 101 -19.09 -12.26 -10.42
C LEU A 101 -18.45 -13.47 -9.77
N TYR A 102 -18.73 -14.67 -10.28
CA TYR A 102 -18.08 -15.89 -9.84
C TYR A 102 -17.17 -16.43 -10.93
N LEU A 103 -15.86 -16.37 -10.69
CA LEU A 103 -14.82 -16.87 -11.60
C LEU A 103 -14.48 -18.31 -11.22
N SER A 104 -14.98 -19.30 -11.97
CA SER A 104 -14.75 -20.70 -11.64
C SER A 104 -13.30 -21.14 -11.89
N GLN A 105 -12.93 -22.31 -11.36
CA GLN A 105 -11.66 -22.94 -11.66
C GLN A 105 -11.48 -23.11 -13.18
N GLY A 106 -10.32 -22.68 -13.70
CA GLY A 106 -10.03 -22.71 -15.14
C GLY A 106 -10.64 -21.55 -15.93
N CYS A 107 -11.33 -20.61 -15.27
CA CYS A 107 -11.73 -19.34 -15.87
C CYS A 107 -10.52 -18.42 -16.01
N VAL A 108 -10.30 -17.88 -17.19
CA VAL A 108 -9.34 -16.80 -17.48
C VAL A 108 -10.11 -15.63 -18.07
N LEU A 109 -10.25 -14.55 -17.32
CA LEU A 109 -10.73 -13.28 -17.87
C LEU A 109 -9.54 -12.54 -18.48
N LEU A 110 -9.43 -12.56 -19.80
CA LEU A 110 -8.31 -12.03 -20.55
C LEU A 110 -8.60 -10.60 -21.05
N ALA A 111 -7.77 -9.64 -20.64
CA ALA A 111 -7.84 -8.28 -21.16
C ALA A 111 -7.46 -8.25 -22.64
N ALA A 112 -8.32 -7.66 -23.47
CA ALA A 112 -8.03 -7.45 -24.89
C ALA A 112 -6.92 -6.40 -25.07
N ASP A 113 -6.13 -6.55 -26.13
CA ASP A 113 -5.01 -5.63 -26.37
C ASP A 113 -5.53 -4.21 -26.61
N SER A 114 -5.02 -3.27 -25.84
CA SER A 114 -5.26 -1.82 -26.01
C SER A 114 -4.71 -1.30 -27.34
N PRO A 115 -5.18 -0.14 -27.85
CA PRO A 115 -4.59 0.53 -29.00
C PRO A 115 -3.09 0.72 -28.82
N LYS A 116 -2.33 0.57 -29.91
CA LYS A 116 -0.91 0.94 -29.93
C LYS A 116 -0.74 2.46 -29.99
N PRO A 117 0.46 3.00 -29.72
CA PRO A 117 0.71 4.43 -29.85
C PRO A 117 0.32 4.94 -31.24
N GLY A 118 -0.52 5.98 -31.26
CA GLY A 118 -1.04 6.58 -32.50
C GLY A 118 -2.26 5.88 -33.11
N GLU A 119 -2.68 4.72 -32.58
CA GLU A 119 -3.93 4.03 -32.95
C GLU A 119 -5.05 4.44 -31.98
N THR A 120 -6.29 4.37 -32.43
CA THR A 120 -7.48 4.69 -31.63
C THR A 120 -8.26 3.44 -31.21
N THR A 121 -7.95 2.28 -31.79
CA THR A 121 -8.61 1.00 -31.55
C THR A 121 -7.59 -0.09 -31.29
N GLY A 122 -7.92 -1.02 -30.40
CA GLY A 122 -7.12 -2.18 -30.05
C GLY A 122 -7.53 -3.43 -30.82
N TYR A 123 -7.52 -4.57 -30.11
CA TYR A 123 -7.84 -5.86 -30.70
C TYR A 123 -9.15 -5.86 -31.49
N ASN A 124 -9.10 -6.30 -32.77
CA ASN A 124 -10.24 -6.35 -33.69
C ASN A 124 -11.07 -5.04 -33.76
N GLY A 125 -10.43 -3.89 -33.64
CA GLY A 125 -11.11 -2.59 -33.71
C GLY A 125 -11.88 -2.19 -32.46
N GLY A 126 -11.77 -2.96 -31.37
CA GLY A 126 -12.43 -2.66 -30.10
C GLY A 126 -11.65 -1.66 -29.23
N THR A 127 -12.31 -1.18 -28.19
CA THR A 127 -11.77 -0.19 -27.24
C THR A 127 -12.24 -0.45 -25.83
N TYR A 128 -11.43 -0.02 -24.85
CA TYR A 128 -11.91 0.17 -23.49
C TYR A 128 -12.81 1.40 -23.40
N ASP A 129 -13.62 1.45 -22.34
CA ASP A 129 -14.44 2.63 -22.05
C ASP A 129 -13.55 3.87 -21.88
N ALA A 130 -14.04 5.02 -22.32
CA ALA A 130 -13.29 6.26 -22.20
C ALA A 130 -13.07 6.63 -20.72
N ALA A 131 -11.87 7.13 -20.42
CA ALA A 131 -11.60 7.78 -19.16
C ALA A 131 -12.62 8.90 -18.87
N GLU A 132 -12.88 9.18 -17.61
CA GLU A 132 -13.70 10.32 -17.21
C GLU A 132 -13.03 11.64 -17.68
N PRO A 133 -13.80 12.69 -17.95
CA PRO A 133 -13.23 14.00 -18.22
C PRO A 133 -12.36 14.48 -17.05
N ASN A 134 -11.25 15.14 -17.37
CA ASN A 134 -10.35 15.72 -16.39
C ASN A 134 -11.09 16.75 -15.52
N THR A 135 -10.72 16.78 -14.24
CA THR A 135 -11.26 17.68 -13.22
C THR A 135 -10.22 18.71 -12.78
N ALA A 136 -10.66 19.76 -12.10
CA ALA A 136 -9.75 20.79 -11.57
C ALA A 136 -8.77 20.24 -10.53
N TRP A 137 -9.06 19.11 -9.89
CA TRP A 137 -8.21 18.50 -8.86
C TRP A 137 -7.31 17.37 -9.38
N ASP A 138 -7.36 17.03 -10.65
CA ASP A 138 -6.46 16.01 -11.23
C ASP A 138 -4.99 16.40 -11.08
N ALA A 139 -4.69 17.70 -11.08
CA ALA A 139 -3.34 18.22 -10.84
C ALA A 139 -2.77 17.88 -9.45
N TYR A 140 -3.62 17.47 -8.50
CA TYR A 140 -3.20 17.04 -7.16
C TYR A 140 -2.89 15.56 -7.09
N GLN A 141 -3.24 14.79 -8.11
CA GLN A 141 -3.09 13.33 -8.15
C GLN A 141 -1.75 12.91 -8.76
N ASP A 142 -1.32 11.71 -8.41
CA ASP A 142 -0.29 11.02 -9.16
C ASP A 142 -0.89 10.49 -10.48
N TYR A 143 -0.02 10.25 -11.45
CA TYR A 143 -0.43 9.81 -12.76
C TYR A 143 -1.24 8.51 -12.72
N GLY A 144 -2.42 8.53 -13.37
CA GLY A 144 -3.30 7.37 -13.47
C GLY A 144 -4.27 7.15 -12.31
N HIS A 145 -4.21 7.98 -11.24
CA HIS A 145 -5.06 7.84 -10.05
C HIS A 145 -6.41 8.57 -10.15
N ASN A 146 -6.71 9.19 -11.27
CA ASN A 146 -7.86 10.08 -11.45
C ASN A 146 -8.95 9.57 -12.40
N HIS A 147 -8.78 8.37 -12.96
CA HIS A 147 -9.75 7.77 -13.88
C HIS A 147 -10.03 6.31 -13.55
N TRP A 148 -11.27 5.85 -13.70
CA TRP A 148 -11.72 4.50 -13.32
C TRP A 148 -12.32 3.72 -14.47
N LYS A 149 -13.05 4.36 -15.42
CA LYS A 149 -13.76 3.68 -16.49
C LYS A 149 -12.86 2.99 -17.50
N ASN A 150 -11.69 3.56 -17.76
CA ASN A 150 -10.69 3.01 -18.67
C ASN A 150 -9.96 1.78 -18.06
N SER A 151 -10.74 0.80 -17.65
CA SER A 151 -10.29 -0.41 -16.94
C SER A 151 -10.96 -1.67 -17.50
N LEU A 152 -10.40 -2.85 -17.20
CA LEU A 152 -11.02 -4.11 -17.59
C LEU A 152 -12.34 -4.34 -16.84
N LEU A 153 -12.34 -4.15 -15.52
CA LEU A 153 -13.55 -4.15 -14.69
C LEU A 153 -13.65 -2.82 -13.97
N TRP A 154 -14.82 -2.18 -14.03
CA TRP A 154 -15.01 -0.94 -13.30
C TRP A 154 -16.44 -0.77 -12.76
N GLY A 155 -16.56 0.01 -11.69
CA GLY A 155 -17.83 0.38 -11.07
C GLY A 155 -17.73 1.72 -10.36
N ILE A 156 -18.74 2.56 -10.53
CA ILE A 156 -18.85 3.88 -9.90
C ILE A 156 -20.23 4.00 -9.25
N ASP A 157 -20.28 4.49 -8.02
CA ASP A 157 -21.53 4.71 -7.25
C ASP A 157 -22.39 3.44 -7.11
N ILE A 158 -21.75 2.27 -6.93
CA ILE A 158 -22.42 0.96 -6.79
C ILE A 158 -22.21 0.35 -5.41
N GLN A 159 -23.08 -0.60 -5.06
CA GLN A 159 -23.04 -1.26 -3.75
C GLN A 159 -23.34 -2.75 -3.84
N ASP A 160 -22.93 -3.49 -2.79
CA ASP A 160 -23.19 -4.93 -2.64
C ASP A 160 -22.64 -5.71 -3.85
N VAL A 161 -21.34 -5.54 -4.10
CA VAL A 161 -20.63 -6.11 -5.26
C VAL A 161 -19.59 -7.10 -4.79
N SER A 162 -19.52 -8.26 -5.45
CA SER A 162 -18.47 -9.24 -5.18
C SER A 162 -17.81 -9.73 -6.46
N ILE A 163 -16.49 -9.97 -6.40
CA ILE A 163 -15.76 -10.77 -7.37
C ILE A 163 -15.10 -11.89 -6.59
N ILE A 164 -15.49 -13.12 -6.85
CA ILE A 164 -15.07 -14.28 -6.04
C ILE A 164 -14.77 -15.50 -6.91
N GLY A 165 -14.03 -16.45 -6.34
CA GLY A 165 -13.73 -17.74 -6.98
C GLY A 165 -12.31 -17.86 -7.55
N PRO A 166 -11.83 -19.09 -7.79
CA PRO A 166 -10.42 -19.38 -8.06
C PRO A 166 -9.98 -19.10 -9.52
N GLY A 167 -10.64 -18.20 -10.23
CA GLY A 167 -10.30 -17.83 -11.61
C GLY A 167 -9.13 -16.85 -11.68
N LEU A 168 -8.68 -16.60 -12.90
CA LEU A 168 -7.59 -15.68 -13.22
C LEU A 168 -8.11 -14.46 -13.98
N ILE A 169 -7.73 -13.28 -13.54
CA ILE A 169 -7.83 -12.03 -14.30
C ILE A 169 -6.45 -11.77 -14.91
N TYR A 170 -6.36 -11.85 -16.23
CA TYR A 170 -5.10 -11.68 -16.95
C TYR A 170 -5.08 -10.39 -17.76
N GLY A 171 -4.44 -9.37 -17.22
CA GLY A 171 -4.37 -8.03 -17.78
C GLY A 171 -3.32 -7.85 -18.88
N LYS A 172 -3.03 -8.90 -19.68
CA LYS A 172 -2.01 -8.88 -20.74
C LYS A 172 -2.15 -7.71 -21.72
N GLY A 173 -3.37 -7.35 -22.09
CA GLY A 173 -3.67 -6.28 -23.04
C GLY A 173 -3.78 -4.89 -22.42
N LEU A 174 -3.65 -4.77 -21.08
CA LEU A 174 -3.68 -3.50 -20.38
C LEU A 174 -2.36 -2.76 -20.49
N SER A 175 -2.43 -1.43 -20.53
CA SER A 175 -1.27 -0.55 -20.41
C SER A 175 -0.89 -0.38 -18.92
N TYR A 176 0.38 -0.40 -18.60
CA TYR A 176 0.86 0.02 -17.28
C TYR A 176 1.25 1.51 -17.21
N GLY A 177 0.88 2.27 -18.25
CA GLY A 177 1.02 3.73 -18.29
C GLY A 177 2.48 4.19 -18.43
N ALA A 178 2.68 5.20 -19.29
CA ALA A 178 3.77 6.15 -19.11
C ALA A 178 3.13 7.46 -18.70
N GLY A 179 3.68 8.12 -17.72
CA GLY A 179 3.33 9.50 -17.40
C GLY A 179 3.40 10.37 -18.64
N PRO A 180 2.76 11.54 -18.65
CA PRO A 180 2.84 12.47 -19.77
C PRO A 180 4.29 12.61 -20.18
N GLY A 181 4.55 12.39 -21.47
CA GLY A 181 5.90 12.49 -22.02
C GLY A 181 6.49 13.82 -21.58
N ARG A 182 7.70 13.78 -21.09
CA ARG A 182 8.38 14.98 -20.60
C ARG A 182 8.41 16.03 -21.71
N PRO A 183 8.00 17.28 -21.45
CA PRO A 183 8.08 18.33 -22.46
C PRO A 183 9.52 18.41 -23.03
N PRO A 184 9.70 18.54 -24.35
CA PRO A 184 11.01 18.74 -24.94
C PRO A 184 11.71 19.93 -24.26
N GLY A 185 12.94 19.73 -23.78
CA GLY A 185 13.73 20.78 -23.12
C GLY A 185 13.52 20.92 -21.59
N ALA A 186 12.60 20.19 -20.98
CA ALA A 186 12.52 20.19 -19.51
C ALA A 186 13.84 19.67 -18.88
N PRO A 187 14.34 20.26 -17.78
CA PRO A 187 15.55 19.78 -17.11
C PRO A 187 15.41 18.30 -16.80
N LYS A 188 16.44 17.49 -17.02
CA LYS A 188 16.39 16.07 -16.63
C LYS A 188 16.24 16.03 -15.11
N THR A 189 15.00 15.87 -14.62
CA THR A 189 14.85 15.41 -13.25
C THR A 189 15.52 14.05 -13.23
N THR A 190 16.59 13.92 -12.51
CA THR A 190 17.24 12.66 -12.26
C THR A 190 16.13 11.76 -11.71
N GLY A 191 15.81 10.73 -12.46
CA GLY A 191 14.93 9.68 -11.95
C GLY A 191 15.52 9.22 -10.62
N PHE A 192 14.67 8.99 -9.63
CA PHE A 192 14.99 8.62 -8.25
C PHE A 192 16.33 7.87 -8.12
N GLY A 193 17.35 8.58 -7.67
CA GLY A 193 18.70 8.08 -7.50
C GLY A 193 19.72 9.23 -7.64
N PRO A 194 20.85 9.16 -6.93
CA PRO A 194 21.91 10.16 -7.06
C PRO A 194 22.35 10.27 -8.53
N GLU A 195 22.76 11.47 -8.94
CA GLU A 195 23.44 11.63 -10.22
C GLU A 195 24.58 10.63 -10.32
N ARG A 196 24.57 9.84 -11.39
CA ARG A 196 25.65 8.87 -11.60
C ARG A 196 26.96 9.61 -11.71
N PRO A 197 28.01 9.15 -11.02
CA PRO A 197 29.34 9.71 -11.21
C PRO A 197 29.69 9.76 -12.70
N ALA A 198 30.30 10.85 -13.14
CA ALA A 198 30.79 10.98 -14.51
C ALA A 198 31.70 9.77 -14.86
N GLY A 199 31.44 9.11 -15.99
CA GLY A 199 32.19 7.93 -16.42
C GLY A 199 31.60 6.59 -16.00
N SER A 200 30.48 6.56 -15.25
CA SER A 200 29.79 5.29 -14.96
C SER A 200 29.26 4.62 -16.24
N PRO A 201 29.30 3.27 -16.38
CA PRO A 201 28.74 2.57 -17.54
C PRO A 201 27.24 2.88 -17.71
N PRO A 202 26.69 2.90 -18.93
CA PRO A 202 25.26 3.17 -19.13
C PRO A 202 24.40 2.28 -18.26
N PRO A 203 23.26 2.76 -17.74
CA PRO A 203 22.35 1.92 -16.95
C PRO A 203 22.00 0.70 -17.78
N THR A 204 22.06 -0.49 -17.16
CA THR A 204 21.54 -1.69 -17.80
C THR A 204 20.11 -1.39 -18.28
N PRO A 205 19.78 -1.61 -19.56
CA PRO A 205 18.41 -1.44 -20.02
C PRO A 205 17.47 -2.22 -19.09
N ARG A 206 16.34 -1.64 -18.74
CA ARG A 206 15.32 -2.39 -18.00
C ARG A 206 15.04 -3.66 -18.79
N PRO A 207 15.01 -4.85 -18.15
CA PRO A 207 14.65 -6.08 -18.84
C PRO A 207 13.36 -5.84 -19.63
N ALA A 208 13.35 -6.18 -20.90
CA ALA A 208 12.16 -6.09 -21.72
C ALA A 208 11.13 -7.06 -21.12
N ARG A 209 10.09 -6.52 -20.50
CA ARG A 209 9.02 -7.28 -19.88
C ARG A 209 7.97 -7.65 -20.92
N GLY A 210 8.25 -8.64 -21.71
CA GLY A 210 7.34 -9.14 -22.74
C GLY A 210 6.92 -8.03 -23.73
N ASN A 211 5.86 -8.25 -24.48
CA ASN A 211 5.35 -7.32 -25.51
C ASN A 211 4.54 -6.14 -24.94
N TYR A 212 4.91 -5.61 -23.77
CA TYR A 212 4.23 -4.45 -23.21
C TYR A 212 4.59 -3.19 -23.94
N THR A 213 3.61 -2.61 -24.58
CA THR A 213 3.70 -1.25 -25.10
C THR A 213 3.21 -0.30 -24.01
N ILE A 214 4.06 0.66 -23.61
CA ILE A 214 3.70 1.69 -22.63
C ILE A 214 2.90 2.75 -23.33
N PHE A 215 1.64 2.96 -22.92
CA PHE A 215 0.75 4.00 -23.44
C PHE A 215 0.44 5.03 -22.37
N GLN A 216 0.06 6.22 -22.77
CA GLN A 216 -0.52 7.18 -21.83
C GLN A 216 -1.87 6.66 -21.34
N ALA A 217 -2.12 6.72 -20.01
CA ALA A 217 -3.34 6.18 -19.41
C ALA A 217 -4.63 6.82 -19.92
N GLU A 218 -4.55 8.03 -20.45
CA GLU A 218 -5.67 8.83 -20.95
C GLU A 218 -5.84 8.74 -22.47
N GLN A 219 -4.99 7.96 -23.16
CA GLN A 219 -5.15 7.78 -24.59
C GLN A 219 -6.50 7.10 -24.87
N PRO A 220 -7.29 7.61 -25.85
CA PRO A 220 -8.58 7.02 -26.19
C PRO A 220 -8.50 5.52 -26.47
N GLY A 221 -9.43 4.76 -25.91
CA GLY A 221 -9.54 3.31 -26.08
C GLY A 221 -8.56 2.45 -25.29
N VAL A 222 -7.63 3.05 -24.54
CA VAL A 222 -6.65 2.33 -23.71
C VAL A 222 -7.26 1.94 -22.36
N GLY A 223 -7.14 0.65 -22.00
CA GLY A 223 -7.38 0.15 -20.64
C GLY A 223 -6.08 0.04 -19.87
N ASN A 224 -6.05 0.49 -18.62
CA ASN A 224 -4.82 0.51 -17.82
C ASN A 224 -4.95 -0.02 -16.39
N LYS A 225 -6.07 -0.60 -16.02
CA LYS A 225 -6.28 -1.21 -14.69
C LYS A 225 -7.06 -2.50 -14.81
N ALA A 226 -6.74 -3.49 -13.99
CA ALA A 226 -7.53 -4.71 -13.97
C ALA A 226 -8.90 -4.45 -13.32
N ILE A 227 -8.95 -3.85 -12.14
CA ILE A 227 -10.19 -3.51 -11.44
C ILE A 227 -10.12 -2.09 -10.90
N ALA A 228 -11.13 -1.26 -11.17
CA ALA A 228 -11.24 0.08 -10.64
C ALA A 228 -12.64 0.37 -10.09
N LEU A 229 -12.71 0.83 -8.85
CA LEU A 229 -13.97 1.22 -8.18
C LEU A 229 -13.88 2.64 -7.65
N LYS A 230 -15.00 3.38 -7.72
CA LYS A 230 -15.13 4.71 -7.14
C LYS A 230 -16.48 4.87 -6.42
N ASN A 231 -16.47 5.45 -5.20
CA ASN A 231 -17.67 5.71 -4.41
C ASN A 231 -18.56 4.47 -4.22
N CYS A 232 -17.96 3.34 -3.87
CA CYS A 232 -18.69 2.07 -3.71
C CYS A 232 -18.82 1.69 -2.24
N ARG A 233 -19.70 0.72 -1.93
CA ARG A 233 -19.81 0.17 -0.58
C ARG A 233 -20.18 -1.31 -0.59
N ASN A 234 -19.84 -2.02 0.51
CA ASN A 234 -20.08 -3.45 0.67
C ASN A 234 -19.45 -4.25 -0.48
N VAL A 235 -18.13 -4.15 -0.60
CA VAL A 235 -17.36 -4.79 -1.67
C VAL A 235 -16.58 -5.98 -1.12
N LEU A 236 -16.67 -7.12 -1.81
CA LEU A 236 -15.91 -8.33 -1.50
C LEU A 236 -15.11 -8.80 -2.72
N PHE A 237 -13.79 -8.88 -2.55
CA PHE A 237 -12.87 -9.54 -3.48
C PHE A 237 -12.23 -10.73 -2.79
N ARG A 238 -12.39 -11.95 -3.36
CA ARG A 238 -11.87 -13.15 -2.70
C ARG A 238 -11.52 -14.28 -3.65
N ASP A 239 -10.40 -14.95 -3.38
CA ASP A 239 -9.96 -16.25 -3.93
C ASP A 239 -9.46 -16.22 -5.39
N PHE A 240 -9.46 -15.09 -6.08
CA PHE A 240 -8.98 -15.01 -7.46
C PHE A 240 -7.53 -14.54 -7.56
N SER A 241 -6.97 -14.71 -8.75
CA SER A 241 -5.64 -14.22 -9.07
C SER A 241 -5.69 -13.09 -10.10
N ILE A 242 -4.71 -12.18 -10.01
CA ILE A 242 -4.45 -11.16 -11.03
C ILE A 242 -3.03 -11.37 -11.57
N LEU A 243 -2.90 -11.50 -12.87
CA LEU A 243 -1.62 -11.50 -13.56
C LEU A 243 -1.55 -10.28 -14.47
N LYS A 244 -0.51 -9.44 -14.31
CA LYS A 244 -0.28 -8.24 -15.12
C LYS A 244 -1.47 -7.27 -15.04
N GLY A 245 -1.65 -6.66 -13.89
CA GLY A 245 -2.81 -5.77 -13.61
C GLY A 245 -2.83 -4.44 -14.36
N GLY A 246 -1.88 -4.18 -15.24
CA GLY A 246 -1.72 -2.89 -15.90
C GLY A 246 -0.98 -1.89 -15.01
N HIS A 247 -1.43 -0.65 -14.97
CA HIS A 247 -0.91 0.37 -14.05
C HIS A 247 -1.29 0.06 -12.59
N PHE A 248 -2.50 -0.49 -12.38
CA PHE A 248 -3.00 -0.95 -11.09
C PHE A 248 -3.66 -2.32 -11.21
N GLY A 249 -3.33 -3.21 -10.30
CA GLY A 249 -4.12 -4.43 -10.10
C GLY A 249 -5.51 -4.08 -9.60
N LEU A 250 -5.58 -3.38 -8.48
CA LEU A 250 -6.81 -2.80 -7.90
C LEU A 250 -6.62 -1.31 -7.67
N LEU A 251 -7.49 -0.46 -8.18
CA LEU A 251 -7.63 0.94 -7.80
C LEU A 251 -9.00 1.17 -7.16
N LEU A 252 -9.02 1.34 -5.85
CA LEU A 252 -10.23 1.42 -5.05
C LEU A 252 -10.30 2.79 -4.37
N THR A 253 -11.15 3.68 -4.87
CA THR A 253 -11.25 5.05 -4.38
C THR A 253 -12.61 5.31 -3.74
N GLY A 254 -12.61 5.68 -2.45
CA GLY A 254 -13.85 6.00 -1.74
C GLY A 254 -14.76 4.79 -1.48
N VAL A 255 -14.18 3.61 -1.26
CA VAL A 255 -14.96 2.38 -1.01
C VAL A 255 -15.16 2.19 0.50
N ASP A 256 -16.40 2.03 0.92
CA ASP A 256 -16.75 1.75 2.30
C ASP A 256 -17.12 0.27 2.51
N ASN A 257 -16.69 -0.30 3.63
CA ASN A 257 -16.90 -1.70 3.98
C ASN A 257 -16.35 -2.64 2.89
N LEU A 258 -15.02 -2.61 2.75
CA LEU A 258 -14.24 -3.35 1.76
C LEU A 258 -13.58 -4.57 2.40
N THR A 259 -13.71 -5.72 1.75
CA THR A 259 -12.95 -6.93 2.09
C THR A 259 -12.17 -7.41 0.87
N ILE A 260 -10.86 -7.59 1.05
CA ILE A 260 -9.93 -8.18 0.08
C ILE A 260 -9.28 -9.36 0.79
N ASP A 261 -9.55 -10.58 0.34
CA ASP A 261 -9.12 -11.79 1.03
C ASP A 261 -8.62 -12.86 0.07
N ASN A 262 -7.48 -13.45 0.39
CA ASN A 262 -6.90 -14.58 -0.34
C ASN A 262 -6.70 -14.32 -1.84
N LEU A 263 -6.18 -13.12 -2.20
CA LEU A 263 -5.80 -12.82 -3.58
C LEU A 263 -4.32 -13.13 -3.83
N THR A 264 -4.02 -13.64 -5.02
CA THR A 264 -2.65 -13.71 -5.55
C THR A 264 -2.50 -12.71 -6.68
N ILE A 265 -1.66 -11.70 -6.49
CA ILE A 265 -1.45 -10.63 -7.46
C ILE A 265 0.02 -10.63 -7.89
N ASP A 266 0.25 -10.90 -9.16
CA ASP A 266 1.56 -10.83 -9.80
C ASP A 266 1.51 -9.80 -10.92
N THR A 267 1.95 -8.59 -10.60
CA THR A 267 1.80 -7.42 -11.47
C THR A 267 3.12 -6.66 -11.63
N ASP A 268 3.13 -5.69 -12.53
CA ASP A 268 4.31 -4.86 -12.76
C ASP A 268 4.34 -3.66 -11.81
N ARG A 269 3.23 -2.95 -11.67
CA ARG A 269 3.09 -1.74 -10.87
C ARG A 269 2.18 -1.99 -9.67
N ASP A 270 1.55 -0.95 -9.14
CA ASP A 270 0.76 -1.03 -7.91
C ASP A 270 -0.16 -2.27 -7.87
N GLY A 271 -0.06 -3.04 -6.80
CA GLY A 271 -0.87 -4.24 -6.62
C GLY A 271 -2.28 -3.91 -6.15
N ILE A 272 -2.40 -3.32 -4.97
CA ILE A 272 -3.66 -2.99 -4.29
C ILE A 272 -3.60 -1.56 -3.78
N ASP A 273 -4.26 -0.63 -4.46
CA ASP A 273 -4.44 0.75 -4.02
C ASP A 273 -5.79 0.94 -3.34
N ILE A 274 -5.72 1.40 -2.09
CA ILE A 274 -6.87 1.61 -1.19
C ILE A 274 -6.93 3.09 -0.85
N ASP A 275 -7.65 3.87 -1.67
CA ASP A 275 -7.64 5.30 -1.62
C ASP A 275 -8.94 5.86 -1.01
N CYS A 276 -8.83 6.69 0.02
CA CYS A 276 -10.01 7.29 0.67
C CYS A 276 -11.06 6.27 1.15
N CYS A 277 -10.66 5.06 1.54
CA CYS A 277 -11.53 3.96 1.91
C CYS A 277 -11.73 3.85 3.42
N ARG A 278 -12.87 3.29 3.86
CA ARG A 278 -13.20 3.11 5.27
C ARG A 278 -13.71 1.70 5.58
N ASN A 279 -13.40 1.21 6.79
CA ASN A 279 -13.78 -0.12 7.25
C ASN A 279 -13.26 -1.22 6.31
N VAL A 280 -11.93 -1.27 6.17
CA VAL A 280 -11.22 -2.10 5.20
C VAL A 280 -10.57 -3.29 5.88
N ARG A 281 -10.66 -4.44 5.24
CA ARG A 281 -9.92 -5.67 5.61
C ARG A 281 -9.16 -6.18 4.41
N VAL A 282 -7.83 -6.26 4.52
CA VAL A 282 -6.95 -6.94 3.57
C VAL A 282 -6.31 -8.09 4.28
N SER A 283 -6.54 -9.31 3.83
CA SER A 283 -6.02 -10.50 4.50
C SER A 283 -5.59 -11.60 3.54
N ASN A 284 -4.59 -12.39 3.96
CA ASN A 284 -4.15 -13.60 3.28
C ASN A 284 -3.72 -13.38 1.81
N CYS A 285 -3.31 -12.16 1.46
CA CYS A 285 -2.94 -11.82 0.09
C CYS A 285 -1.44 -12.05 -0.16
N PHE A 286 -1.14 -12.49 -1.37
CA PHE A 286 0.21 -12.55 -1.93
C PHE A 286 0.31 -11.49 -3.04
N VAL A 287 1.27 -10.55 -2.92
CA VAL A 287 1.44 -9.48 -3.91
C VAL A 287 2.90 -9.37 -4.32
N ASN A 288 3.17 -9.57 -5.61
CA ASN A 288 4.45 -9.24 -6.23
C ASN A 288 4.27 -8.04 -7.16
N SER A 289 5.01 -6.95 -6.88
CA SER A 289 4.88 -5.66 -7.56
C SER A 289 6.24 -4.96 -7.69
N PRO A 290 7.14 -5.45 -8.57
CA PRO A 290 8.54 -5.01 -8.58
C PRO A 290 8.76 -3.54 -8.93
N TRP A 291 7.86 -2.91 -9.69
CA TRP A 291 8.06 -1.54 -10.21
C TRP A 291 7.29 -0.47 -9.45
N ASP A 292 6.42 -0.89 -8.51
CA ASP A 292 5.67 0.01 -7.65
C ASP A 292 5.22 -0.69 -6.37
N ASP A 293 4.34 -0.08 -5.57
CA ASP A 293 3.96 -0.57 -4.26
C ASP A 293 3.07 -1.83 -4.32
N GLY A 294 3.23 -2.75 -3.39
CA GLY A 294 2.44 -3.98 -3.32
C GLY A 294 1.04 -3.73 -2.77
N ILE A 295 0.95 -3.20 -1.56
CA ILE A 295 -0.32 -2.80 -0.91
C ILE A 295 -0.17 -1.34 -0.48
N CYS A 296 -0.98 -0.46 -1.04
CA CYS A 296 -0.81 0.97 -0.91
C CYS A 296 -2.09 1.68 -0.43
N PRO A 297 -2.28 1.84 0.89
CA PRO A 297 -3.25 2.81 1.39
C PRO A 297 -2.89 4.22 0.93
N LYS A 298 -3.83 4.90 0.29
CA LYS A 298 -3.73 6.29 -0.15
C LYS A 298 -4.88 7.11 0.46
N SER A 299 -4.73 8.40 0.46
CA SER A 299 -5.75 9.33 0.94
C SER A 299 -5.69 10.59 0.10
N SER A 300 -5.94 10.42 -1.18
CA SER A 300 -5.77 11.42 -2.23
C SER A 300 -6.90 12.45 -2.27
N TYR A 301 -6.81 13.38 -3.20
CA TYR A 301 -7.88 14.34 -3.49
C TYR A 301 -8.79 13.88 -4.65
N ALA A 302 -8.71 12.60 -5.07
CA ALA A 302 -9.40 12.04 -6.24
C ALA A 302 -10.94 12.11 -6.17
N LEU A 303 -11.50 12.24 -4.98
CA LEU A 303 -12.93 12.45 -4.77
C LEU A 303 -13.38 13.92 -4.95
N GLY A 304 -12.43 14.87 -5.13
CA GLY A 304 -12.70 16.31 -5.14
C GLY A 304 -12.76 16.94 -3.75
N TYR A 305 -12.49 16.15 -2.71
CA TYR A 305 -12.39 16.59 -1.32
C TYR A 305 -11.46 15.65 -0.54
N ALA A 306 -10.89 16.14 0.54
CA ALA A 306 -10.03 15.35 1.43
C ALA A 306 -10.85 14.35 2.24
N ARG A 307 -10.50 13.05 2.17
CA ARG A 307 -11.15 11.97 2.92
C ARG A 307 -10.10 10.99 3.43
N ALA A 308 -10.13 10.67 4.72
CA ALA A 308 -9.21 9.71 5.31
C ALA A 308 -9.45 8.28 4.82
N THR A 309 -8.36 7.53 4.68
CA THR A 309 -8.37 6.07 4.70
C THR A 309 -8.24 5.62 6.14
N GLU A 310 -9.28 4.98 6.67
CA GLU A 310 -9.39 4.72 8.10
C GLU A 310 -10.10 3.42 8.46
N ASN A 311 -9.90 2.96 9.70
CA ASN A 311 -10.46 1.73 10.24
C ASN A 311 -10.07 0.53 9.38
N MET A 312 -8.76 0.29 9.23
CA MET A 312 -8.22 -0.70 8.32
C MET A 312 -7.35 -1.73 9.01
N THR A 313 -7.46 -2.98 8.57
CA THR A 313 -6.49 -4.03 8.89
C THR A 313 -5.84 -4.57 7.62
N ILE A 314 -4.50 -4.73 7.66
CA ILE A 314 -3.71 -5.47 6.66
C ILE A 314 -3.02 -6.58 7.43
N THR A 315 -3.37 -7.84 7.16
CA THR A 315 -2.85 -8.95 7.97
C THR A 315 -2.60 -10.22 7.15
N ASN A 316 -1.62 -11.03 7.60
CA ASN A 316 -1.27 -12.30 6.95
C ASN A 316 -0.93 -12.14 5.46
N CYS A 317 -0.32 -11.04 5.06
CA CYS A 317 0.03 -10.77 3.68
C CYS A 317 1.52 -11.01 3.43
N TYR A 318 1.83 -11.48 2.23
CA TYR A 318 3.19 -11.55 1.72
C TYR A 318 3.35 -10.52 0.60
N VAL A 319 4.38 -9.69 0.69
CA VAL A 319 4.71 -8.70 -0.34
C VAL A 319 6.13 -8.89 -0.85
N ALA A 320 6.32 -8.75 -2.15
CA ALA A 320 7.62 -8.91 -2.82
C ALA A 320 7.79 -7.92 -3.96
N GLY A 321 9.04 -7.57 -4.23
CA GLY A 321 9.44 -6.71 -5.34
C GLY A 321 10.52 -7.31 -6.23
N SER A 322 10.80 -8.61 -6.14
CA SER A 322 11.98 -9.19 -6.77
C SER A 322 11.72 -10.30 -7.77
N TRP A 323 10.49 -10.62 -8.01
CA TRP A 323 10.19 -11.67 -8.95
C TRP A 323 9.97 -11.10 -10.34
N GLU A 324 10.74 -11.62 -11.30
CA GLU A 324 10.55 -11.34 -12.72
C GLU A 324 9.28 -12.06 -13.20
N LEU A 325 8.60 -11.47 -14.15
CA LEU A 325 7.44 -12.08 -14.79
C LEU A 325 7.81 -13.24 -15.74
N GLY A 326 8.01 -14.40 -15.32
CA GLY A 326 7.24 -15.62 -15.40
C GLY A 326 5.98 -15.35 -14.56
N THR A 327 5.54 -16.26 -13.86
CA THR A 327 4.53 -15.93 -12.88
C THR A 327 4.63 -16.86 -11.67
N MET A 328 4.33 -16.28 -10.53
CA MET A 328 4.18 -17.06 -9.31
C MET A 328 3.02 -18.08 -9.43
N LEU A 329 2.06 -17.81 -10.31
CA LEU A 329 0.87 -18.64 -10.48
C LEU A 329 1.14 -20.01 -11.09
N ASP A 330 2.17 -20.14 -11.95
CA ASP A 330 2.52 -21.38 -12.62
C ASP A 330 3.94 -21.89 -12.30
N GLY A 331 4.64 -21.19 -11.39
CA GLY A 331 5.99 -21.54 -10.98
C GLY A 331 7.08 -21.17 -11.98
N THR A 332 6.78 -20.39 -13.01
CA THR A 332 7.76 -19.92 -14.01
C THR A 332 8.50 -18.65 -13.61
N TYR A 333 8.19 -18.10 -12.42
CA TYR A 333 8.84 -16.91 -11.89
C TYR A 333 10.35 -17.10 -11.70
N LYS A 334 11.07 -15.99 -11.84
CA LYS A 334 12.52 -15.91 -11.59
C LYS A 334 12.83 -14.70 -10.74
N LYS A 335 13.83 -14.83 -9.85
CA LYS A 335 14.39 -13.65 -9.18
C LYS A 335 15.07 -12.74 -10.20
N PHE A 336 14.96 -11.44 -9.99
CA PHE A 336 15.78 -10.50 -10.73
C PHE A 336 17.27 -10.81 -10.53
N PRO A 337 18.11 -10.62 -11.56
CA PRO A 337 19.55 -10.65 -11.39
C PRO A 337 20.00 -9.68 -10.30
N ALA A 338 21.05 -10.05 -9.55
CA ALA A 338 21.56 -9.23 -8.44
C ALA A 338 21.99 -7.80 -8.83
N ASN A 339 22.30 -7.58 -10.12
CA ASN A 339 22.65 -6.28 -10.68
C ASN A 339 21.45 -5.49 -11.25
N THR A 340 20.23 -5.96 -11.04
CA THR A 340 19.04 -5.24 -11.46
C THR A 340 18.96 -3.90 -10.74
N PRO A 341 18.67 -2.77 -11.44
CA PRO A 341 18.60 -1.47 -10.81
C PRO A 341 17.60 -1.45 -9.65
N ARG A 342 17.95 -0.77 -8.56
CA ARG A 342 17.16 -0.65 -7.31
C ARG A 342 15.68 -0.29 -7.53
N LEU A 343 15.36 0.51 -8.53
CA LEU A 343 13.97 0.88 -8.88
C LEU A 343 13.08 -0.31 -9.32
N ALA A 344 13.67 -1.49 -9.47
CA ALA A 344 12.95 -2.70 -9.85
C ALA A 344 12.60 -3.60 -8.67
N HIS A 345 12.61 -3.11 -7.44
CA HIS A 345 12.37 -3.90 -6.24
C HIS A 345 11.45 -3.15 -5.26
N ASN A 346 10.36 -2.55 -5.75
CA ASN A 346 9.49 -1.77 -4.86
C ASN A 346 8.64 -2.70 -3.97
N GLY A 347 7.50 -3.16 -4.38
CA GLY A 347 6.71 -4.24 -3.79
C GLY A 347 6.30 -4.10 -2.32
N ARG A 348 6.41 -2.93 -1.73
CA ARG A 348 6.24 -2.71 -0.27
C ARG A 348 4.77 -2.50 0.15
N ILE A 349 4.54 -2.46 1.46
CA ILE A 349 3.35 -1.86 2.06
C ILE A 349 3.68 -0.40 2.38
N LYS A 350 2.88 0.55 1.85
CA LYS A 350 3.10 1.99 2.02
C LYS A 350 1.78 2.74 2.24
N CYS A 351 1.65 3.47 3.33
CA CYS A 351 0.63 4.51 3.48
C CYS A 351 1.17 5.81 2.86
N GLY A 352 0.58 6.26 1.77
CA GLY A 352 1.02 7.44 1.00
C GLY A 352 1.34 7.09 -0.46
N THR A 353 1.99 7.96 -1.26
CA THR A 353 2.41 9.34 -0.94
C THR A 353 1.27 10.35 -0.94
N GLU A 354 0.17 10.09 -1.66
CA GLU A 354 -1.01 10.93 -1.69
C GLU A 354 -1.70 10.87 -0.33
N SER A 355 -1.73 11.98 0.38
CA SER A 355 -2.08 12.04 1.80
C SER A 355 -2.84 13.31 2.18
N ASN A 356 -3.88 13.66 1.41
CA ASN A 356 -4.71 14.83 1.68
C ASN A 356 -5.69 14.62 2.83
N GLY A 357 -6.30 13.45 2.94
CA GLY A 357 -7.35 13.17 3.93
C GLY A 357 -6.88 12.51 5.21
N GLY A 358 -5.78 11.78 5.17
CA GLY A 358 -5.17 11.13 6.34
C GLY A 358 -5.25 9.61 6.37
N PHE A 359 -4.48 9.06 7.32
CA PHE A 359 -4.43 7.63 7.64
C PHE A 359 -4.70 7.48 9.12
N LYS A 360 -5.79 6.79 9.51
CA LYS A 360 -6.21 6.72 10.91
C LYS A 360 -6.70 5.34 11.30
N ASN A 361 -6.34 4.91 12.52
CA ASN A 361 -6.81 3.65 13.08
C ASN A 361 -6.52 2.47 12.15
N ILE A 362 -5.24 2.21 11.90
CA ILE A 362 -4.74 1.19 10.98
C ILE A 362 -3.89 0.17 11.73
N THR A 363 -4.12 -1.11 11.49
CA THR A 363 -3.25 -2.18 11.95
C THR A 363 -2.63 -2.92 10.76
N ILE A 364 -1.29 -3.05 10.76
CA ILE A 364 -0.53 -3.87 9.81
C ILE A 364 0.16 -4.96 10.60
N SER A 365 -0.19 -6.24 10.37
CA SER A 365 0.33 -7.31 11.21
C SER A 365 0.52 -8.63 10.48
N ASN A 366 1.43 -9.48 11.02
CA ASN A 366 1.68 -10.83 10.50
C ASN A 366 2.05 -10.83 9.01
N CYS A 367 2.84 -9.86 8.55
CA CYS A 367 3.20 -9.72 7.15
C CYS A 367 4.66 -10.08 6.89
N VAL A 368 4.93 -10.61 5.71
CA VAL A 368 6.26 -10.97 5.22
C VAL A 368 6.63 -10.09 4.04
N PHE A 369 7.84 -9.51 4.08
CA PHE A 369 8.43 -8.71 3.02
C PHE A 369 9.65 -9.45 2.45
N GLU A 370 9.70 -9.66 1.16
CA GLU A 370 10.86 -10.31 0.54
C GLU A 370 11.42 -9.50 -0.63
N ALA A 371 12.70 -9.15 -0.52
CA ALA A 371 13.49 -8.48 -1.56
C ALA A 371 12.73 -7.31 -2.19
N CYS A 372 12.14 -6.48 -1.34
CA CYS A 372 11.38 -5.28 -1.69
C CYS A 372 11.82 -4.11 -0.82
N MET A 373 11.27 -2.95 -1.02
CA MET A 373 11.42 -1.83 -0.09
C MET A 373 10.74 -2.18 1.24
N GLY A 374 11.17 -1.56 2.33
CA GLY A 374 10.57 -1.74 3.65
C GLY A 374 9.21 -1.02 3.79
N LEU A 375 8.64 -1.07 4.98
CA LEU A 375 7.36 -0.45 5.30
C LEU A 375 7.48 1.08 5.37
N ALA A 376 6.54 1.81 4.74
CA ALA A 376 6.55 3.26 4.71
C ALA A 376 5.24 3.89 5.22
N LEU A 377 5.37 4.96 6.01
CA LEU A 377 4.29 5.87 6.40
C LEU A 377 4.68 7.28 5.96
N GLU A 378 3.94 7.84 5.01
CA GLU A 378 4.28 9.11 4.35
C GLU A 378 3.09 10.07 4.42
N SER A 379 3.26 11.20 5.13
CA SER A 379 2.27 12.28 5.24
C SER A 379 2.84 13.55 4.62
N GLU A 380 2.44 13.87 3.40
CA GLU A 380 3.07 14.91 2.56
C GLU A 380 2.12 16.04 2.15
N ASP A 381 0.81 15.74 2.09
CA ASP A 381 -0.18 16.65 1.48
C ASP A 381 -1.19 17.20 2.51
N GLY A 382 -0.79 17.27 3.78
CA GLY A 382 -1.57 17.93 4.82
C GLY A 382 -2.37 17.02 5.74
N ALA A 383 -2.16 15.72 5.65
CA ALA A 383 -2.96 14.74 6.39
C ALA A 383 -2.53 14.51 7.85
N LEU A 384 -3.47 13.99 8.61
CA LEU A 384 -3.21 13.32 9.89
C LEU A 384 -2.85 11.86 9.62
N CYS A 385 -1.63 11.43 9.96
CA CYS A 385 -1.21 10.03 9.95
C CYS A 385 -1.05 9.58 11.40
N GLU A 386 -2.04 8.86 11.95
CA GLU A 386 -2.11 8.63 13.39
C GLU A 386 -2.84 7.33 13.77
N ASP A 387 -2.57 6.86 14.99
CA ASP A 387 -3.19 5.66 15.56
C ASP A 387 -2.90 4.41 14.72
N ILE A 388 -1.61 4.17 14.44
CA ILE A 388 -1.17 3.04 13.60
C ILE A 388 -0.36 2.05 14.45
N ALA A 389 -0.77 0.79 14.42
CA ALA A 389 -0.05 -0.32 15.02
C ALA A 389 0.54 -1.24 13.94
N ILE A 390 1.84 -1.52 14.04
CA ILE A 390 2.57 -2.42 13.14
C ILE A 390 3.18 -3.52 14.00
N SER A 391 2.87 -4.79 13.71
CA SER A 391 3.37 -5.88 14.56
C SER A 391 3.59 -7.20 13.82
N ASN A 392 4.50 -8.02 14.35
CA ASN A 392 4.81 -9.36 13.81
C ASN A 392 5.21 -9.29 12.33
N ILE A 393 6.23 -8.50 12.01
CA ILE A 393 6.72 -8.28 10.66
C ILE A 393 8.04 -9.02 10.46
N THR A 394 8.14 -9.79 9.39
CA THR A 394 9.39 -10.41 8.95
C THR A 394 9.79 -9.85 7.61
N MET A 395 11.04 -9.38 7.50
CA MET A 395 11.61 -8.81 6.29
C MET A 395 12.91 -9.55 5.92
N ARG A 396 13.11 -9.82 4.64
CA ARG A 396 14.36 -10.39 4.12
C ARG A 396 14.79 -9.69 2.84
N ASP A 397 16.11 -9.45 2.71
CA ASP A 397 16.70 -8.83 1.53
C ASP A 397 16.10 -7.47 1.19
N VAL A 398 15.83 -6.65 2.22
CA VAL A 398 15.24 -5.32 2.05
C VAL A 398 16.21 -4.41 1.30
N VAL A 399 15.74 -3.82 0.21
CA VAL A 399 16.57 -3.04 -0.73
C VAL A 399 16.56 -1.53 -0.46
N ASN A 400 15.87 -1.10 0.58
CA ASN A 400 15.75 0.29 1.02
C ASN A 400 15.65 0.36 2.55
N ALA A 401 15.16 1.45 3.14
CA ALA A 401 14.91 1.57 4.57
C ALA A 401 13.91 0.49 5.04
N PRO A 402 14.22 -0.31 6.09
CA PRO A 402 13.25 -1.22 6.68
C PRO A 402 11.99 -0.50 7.17
N LEU A 403 12.17 0.65 7.83
CA LEU A 403 11.10 1.56 8.23
C LEU A 403 11.38 2.95 7.67
N PHE A 404 10.40 3.52 7.00
CA PHE A 404 10.46 4.87 6.46
C PHE A 404 9.23 5.67 6.91
N PHE A 405 9.37 6.52 7.94
CA PHE A 405 8.30 7.38 8.43
C PHE A 405 8.66 8.83 8.10
N ARG A 406 7.85 9.44 7.24
CA ARG A 406 8.09 10.79 6.75
C ARG A 406 6.87 11.68 6.91
N LEU A 407 7.06 12.81 7.60
CA LEU A 407 6.19 13.96 7.52
C LEU A 407 6.89 15.02 6.67
N GLY A 408 6.25 15.49 5.62
CA GLY A 408 6.78 16.50 4.72
C GLY A 408 5.78 17.58 4.37
N SER A 409 6.12 18.42 3.38
CA SER A 409 5.33 19.59 3.00
C SER A 409 5.21 19.75 1.47
N ARG A 410 4.97 18.65 0.76
CA ARG A 410 4.69 18.68 -0.68
C ARG A 410 3.40 19.46 -0.97
N LEU A 411 2.40 19.30 -0.11
CA LEU A 411 1.16 20.10 -0.05
C LEU A 411 0.40 20.18 -1.39
N ARG A 412 0.30 19.07 -2.11
CA ARG A 412 -0.57 18.96 -3.28
C ARG A 412 -2.03 18.95 -2.85
N GLY A 413 -2.73 20.04 -3.11
CA GLY A 413 -4.13 20.24 -2.72
C GLY A 413 -4.55 21.70 -2.85
N PRO A 414 -5.80 22.05 -2.53
CA PRO A 414 -6.24 23.44 -2.50
C PRO A 414 -5.42 24.25 -1.49
N LYS A 415 -4.80 25.34 -1.94
CA LYS A 415 -3.86 26.15 -1.15
C LYS A 415 -4.50 26.71 0.13
N GLU A 416 -5.79 26.98 0.10
CA GLU A 416 -6.54 27.58 1.21
C GLU A 416 -6.70 26.62 2.38
N THR A 417 -6.72 25.32 2.14
CA THR A 417 -7.03 24.29 3.14
C THR A 417 -5.88 23.34 3.41
N THR A 418 -4.94 23.20 2.48
CA THR A 418 -3.82 22.27 2.61
C THR A 418 -2.68 22.90 3.42
N LYS A 419 -2.36 22.32 4.57
CA LYS A 419 -1.26 22.73 5.47
C LYS A 419 -0.46 21.50 5.86
N VAL A 420 0.73 21.68 6.44
CA VAL A 420 1.51 20.56 6.96
C VAL A 420 0.67 19.76 7.95
N GLY A 421 0.66 18.45 7.77
CA GLY A 421 -0.12 17.52 8.58
C GLY A 421 0.57 17.11 9.87
N THR A 422 0.25 15.91 10.34
CA THR A 422 0.92 15.31 11.51
C THR A 422 1.23 13.84 11.24
N LEU A 423 2.29 13.32 11.88
CA LEU A 423 2.56 11.89 11.97
C LEU A 423 2.82 11.57 13.43
N GLN A 424 1.92 10.81 14.06
CA GLN A 424 1.95 10.61 15.51
C GLN A 424 1.25 9.34 15.97
N ARG A 425 1.56 8.92 17.22
CA ARG A 425 0.97 7.74 17.87
C ARG A 425 1.11 6.48 17.04
N ILE A 426 2.37 6.15 16.73
CA ILE A 426 2.76 4.96 15.97
C ILE A 426 3.46 3.96 16.90
N VAL A 427 3.01 2.72 16.88
CA VAL A 427 3.66 1.62 17.60
C VAL A 427 4.16 0.58 16.61
N VAL A 428 5.43 0.19 16.70
CA VAL A 428 6.02 -0.95 15.97
C VAL A 428 6.52 -1.96 16.97
N ASP A 429 6.07 -3.20 16.88
CA ASP A 429 6.45 -4.27 17.78
C ASP A 429 6.70 -5.59 17.05
N ASN A 430 7.68 -6.37 17.52
CA ASN A 430 8.04 -7.68 16.94
C ASN A 430 8.37 -7.61 15.44
N LEU A 431 9.49 -6.98 15.09
CA LEU A 431 9.97 -6.88 13.72
C LEU A 431 11.36 -7.54 13.59
N VAL A 432 11.50 -8.39 12.59
CA VAL A 432 12.80 -8.94 12.17
C VAL A 432 13.10 -8.51 10.75
N SER A 433 14.27 -7.89 10.51
CA SER A 433 14.78 -7.60 9.18
C SER A 433 16.17 -8.20 9.02
N TYR A 434 16.34 -9.05 8.03
CA TYR A 434 17.59 -9.76 7.75
C TYR A 434 18.12 -9.39 6.37
N ASN A 435 19.46 -9.19 6.28
CA ASN A 435 20.18 -8.89 5.06
C ASN A 435 19.70 -7.60 4.36
N THR A 436 19.46 -6.56 5.15
CA THR A 436 19.11 -5.22 4.64
C THR A 436 20.31 -4.58 3.94
N VAL A 437 20.05 -3.79 2.88
CA VAL A 437 21.11 -3.07 2.16
C VAL A 437 21.99 -2.22 3.09
N PRO A 438 23.27 -2.03 2.76
CA PRO A 438 24.22 -1.41 3.67
C PRO A 438 24.09 0.12 3.76
N HIS A 439 23.62 0.79 2.69
CA HIS A 439 23.75 2.24 2.52
C HIS A 439 22.56 3.05 3.10
N ILE A 440 21.41 2.43 3.34
CA ILE A 440 20.21 3.11 3.86
C ILE A 440 19.77 2.46 5.17
N SER A 441 19.67 3.26 6.24
CA SER A 441 19.09 2.86 7.53
C SER A 441 17.58 3.05 7.57
N SER A 442 16.93 2.64 8.65
CA SER A 442 15.56 3.08 8.95
C SER A 442 15.54 4.59 9.19
N ILE A 443 14.58 5.30 8.59
CA ILE A 443 14.48 6.77 8.65
C ILE A 443 13.14 7.15 9.26
N LEU A 444 13.19 7.92 10.35
CA LEU A 444 12.03 8.53 10.98
C LEU A 444 12.25 10.05 11.00
N SER A 445 11.58 10.78 10.12
CA SER A 445 11.87 12.19 9.89
C SER A 445 10.60 13.05 9.76
N GLY A 446 10.46 14.01 10.68
CA GLY A 446 9.64 15.19 10.47
C GLY A 446 10.35 16.23 9.60
N ILE A 447 9.89 17.48 9.68
CA ILE A 447 10.52 18.68 9.09
C ILE A 447 10.64 19.75 10.17
N PRO A 448 11.46 20.80 9.98
CA PRO A 448 11.56 21.89 10.94
C PRO A 448 10.18 22.40 11.37
N GLU A 449 9.99 22.64 12.67
CA GLU A 449 8.75 23.08 13.32
C GLU A 449 7.61 22.02 13.35
N TYR A 450 7.70 20.96 12.55
CA TYR A 450 6.68 19.89 12.48
C TYR A 450 7.31 18.52 12.75
N PRO A 451 7.62 18.20 14.01
CA PRO A 451 8.19 16.91 14.35
C PRO A 451 7.16 15.78 14.21
N ILE A 452 7.65 14.60 13.85
CA ILE A 452 6.89 13.37 14.11
C ILE A 452 6.92 13.10 15.62
N LYS A 453 5.87 12.49 16.19
CA LYS A 453 5.79 12.38 17.65
C LYS A 453 5.05 11.15 18.16
N ASP A 454 5.32 10.84 19.44
CA ASP A 454 4.68 9.74 20.14
C ASP A 454 4.91 8.39 19.43
N ILE A 455 6.17 8.05 19.19
CA ILE A 455 6.60 6.84 18.48
C ILE A 455 7.15 5.83 19.48
N LYS A 456 6.70 4.58 19.39
CA LYS A 456 7.25 3.46 20.15
C LYS A 456 7.72 2.36 19.22
N LEU A 457 8.97 1.94 19.40
CA LEU A 457 9.59 0.83 18.67
C LEU A 457 10.05 -0.21 19.71
N SER A 458 9.55 -1.45 19.63
CA SER A 458 9.88 -2.50 20.58
C SER A 458 10.13 -3.85 19.92
N ASN A 459 11.00 -4.66 20.54
CA ASN A 459 11.29 -6.04 20.10
C ASN A 459 11.69 -6.10 18.62
N ILE A 460 12.70 -5.32 18.22
CA ILE A 460 13.14 -5.17 16.83
C ILE A 460 14.55 -5.73 16.66
N PHE A 461 14.74 -6.59 15.67
CA PHE A 461 16.05 -7.06 15.22
C PHE A 461 16.26 -6.65 13.77
N ILE A 462 17.31 -5.87 13.50
CA ILE A 462 17.69 -5.46 12.15
C ILE A 462 19.15 -5.84 11.90
N GLN A 463 19.37 -6.72 10.93
CA GLN A 463 20.71 -6.99 10.41
C GLN A 463 20.90 -6.30 9.07
N HIS A 464 21.80 -5.33 9.05
CA HIS A 464 22.31 -4.71 7.82
C HIS A 464 23.52 -5.45 7.28
N GLN A 465 23.79 -5.31 5.98
CA GLN A 465 25.01 -5.88 5.39
C GLN A 465 26.27 -5.24 5.97
N GLY A 466 26.20 -3.99 6.42
CA GLY A 466 27.33 -3.27 7.01
C GLY A 466 28.32 -2.75 5.98
N GLY A 467 29.53 -2.38 6.41
CA GLY A 467 30.60 -1.88 5.53
C GLY A 467 30.59 -0.38 5.28
N GLY A 468 29.76 0.38 5.99
CA GLY A 468 29.74 1.85 5.90
C GLY A 468 31.06 2.48 6.37
N THR A 469 31.43 3.61 5.77
CA THR A 469 32.72 4.29 6.02
C THR A 469 32.58 5.38 7.09
N ALA A 470 33.73 5.84 7.61
CA ALA A 470 33.77 6.99 8.51
C ALA A 470 33.38 8.31 7.83
N GLU A 471 33.56 8.41 6.52
CA GLU A 471 33.10 9.54 5.70
C GLU A 471 31.58 9.55 5.60
N ALA A 472 30.98 8.38 5.41
CA ALA A 472 29.52 8.23 5.39
C ALA A 472 28.87 8.69 6.71
N ALA A 473 29.52 8.45 7.86
CA ALA A 473 29.05 8.94 9.16
C ALA A 473 28.95 10.47 9.27
N LYS A 474 29.63 11.21 8.38
CA LYS A 474 29.68 12.68 8.35
C LYS A 474 28.72 13.30 7.34
N ILE A 475 27.97 12.50 6.62
CA ILE A 475 26.99 12.97 5.62
C ILE A 475 25.95 13.85 6.31
N VAL A 476 25.76 15.06 5.78
CA VAL A 476 24.68 15.95 6.19
C VAL A 476 23.46 15.64 5.32
N MET A 477 22.41 15.15 5.93
CA MET A 477 21.16 14.83 5.24
C MET A 477 20.41 16.11 4.85
N PRO A 478 20.04 16.34 3.58
CA PRO A 478 19.25 17.51 3.19
C PRO A 478 17.84 17.45 3.78
N GLU A 479 17.20 18.59 4.01
CA GLU A 479 15.82 18.64 4.52
C GLU A 479 14.81 18.15 3.50
N ASN A 480 14.87 18.63 2.29
CA ASN A 480 14.00 18.26 1.19
C ASN A 480 12.51 18.15 1.60
N ALA A 481 12.02 19.13 2.38
CA ALA A 481 10.69 19.10 3.01
C ALA A 481 9.54 18.99 2.00
N ASP A 482 9.72 19.50 0.79
CA ASP A 482 8.74 19.55 -0.30
C ASP A 482 8.95 18.47 -1.39
N LYS A 483 9.96 17.62 -1.23
CA LYS A 483 10.30 16.62 -2.24
C LYS A 483 9.42 15.38 -2.12
N TYR A 484 9.38 14.62 -3.22
CA TYR A 484 8.73 13.30 -3.21
C TYR A 484 9.40 12.40 -2.16
N PRO A 485 8.62 11.79 -1.25
CA PRO A 485 9.16 11.04 -0.13
C PRO A 485 9.64 9.64 -0.56
N ASP A 486 10.91 9.54 -0.81
CA ASP A 486 11.64 8.29 -0.96
C ASP A 486 12.96 8.43 -0.19
N PRO A 487 13.45 7.41 0.50
CA PRO A 487 14.74 7.50 1.21
C PRO A 487 15.88 8.06 0.35
N GLY A 488 15.86 7.82 -0.96
CA GLY A 488 16.83 8.38 -1.91
C GLY A 488 16.81 9.91 -2.02
N MET A 489 15.74 10.58 -1.58
CA MET A 489 15.70 12.05 -1.56
C MET A 489 16.74 12.66 -0.59
N PHE A 490 17.15 11.90 0.41
CA PHE A 490 18.15 12.30 1.39
C PHE A 490 19.58 12.08 0.91
N GLY A 491 19.78 11.43 -0.21
CA GLY A 491 21.09 11.11 -0.77
C GLY A 491 21.32 9.60 -0.92
N PRO A 492 22.51 9.23 -1.41
CA PRO A 492 22.81 7.84 -1.72
C PRO A 492 23.04 6.97 -0.48
N GLU A 493 23.34 7.60 0.66
CA GLU A 493 23.73 6.92 1.88
C GLU A 493 23.32 7.72 3.12
N THR A 494 22.92 7.01 4.19
CA THR A 494 22.59 7.61 5.48
C THR A 494 23.80 7.66 6.41
N PRO A 495 23.91 8.66 7.32
CA PRO A 495 25.00 8.77 8.28
C PRO A 495 24.92 7.73 9.42
N SER A 496 23.93 6.86 9.41
CA SER A 496 23.76 5.78 10.39
C SER A 496 23.58 4.44 9.69
N GLN A 497 23.91 3.36 10.40
CA GLN A 497 23.68 2.01 9.91
C GLN A 497 22.31 1.45 10.32
N GLY A 498 21.73 1.86 11.43
CA GLY A 498 20.47 1.34 11.99
C GLY A 498 19.31 2.29 11.82
N PHE A 499 19.36 3.43 12.50
CA PHE A 499 18.28 4.41 12.54
C PHE A 499 18.80 5.83 12.38
N PHE A 500 18.14 6.58 11.52
CA PHE A 500 18.26 8.04 11.40
C PHE A 500 16.97 8.69 11.89
N LEU A 501 17.06 9.45 12.98
CA LEU A 501 15.94 10.12 13.64
C LEU A 501 16.12 11.63 13.52
N ARG A 502 15.20 12.35 12.86
CA ARG A 502 15.29 13.79 12.72
C ARG A 502 13.93 14.47 12.88
N HIS A 503 13.92 15.59 13.62
CA HIS A 503 12.69 16.30 13.98
C HIS A 503 11.68 15.35 14.61
N VAL A 504 12.06 14.75 15.74
CA VAL A 504 11.25 13.76 16.47
C VAL A 504 10.99 14.25 17.88
N LYS A 505 9.76 14.09 18.35
CA LYS A 505 9.40 14.40 19.73
C LYS A 505 8.73 13.20 20.40
N ASN A 506 9.23 12.80 21.56
CA ASN A 506 8.73 11.67 22.34
C ASN A 506 8.83 10.33 21.58
N ILE A 507 10.04 9.77 21.55
CA ILE A 507 10.30 8.43 21.02
C ILE A 507 10.83 7.50 22.12
N GLU A 508 10.29 6.29 22.15
CA GLU A 508 10.81 5.20 22.96
C GLU A 508 11.26 4.04 22.07
N MET A 509 12.48 3.55 22.27
CA MET A 509 13.02 2.36 21.62
C MET A 509 13.44 1.36 22.70
N SER A 510 12.73 0.22 22.76
CA SER A 510 12.99 -0.81 23.77
C SER A 510 13.26 -2.18 23.15
N HIS A 511 14.31 -2.88 23.61
CA HIS A 511 14.72 -4.19 23.07
C HIS A 511 14.95 -4.13 21.53
N VAL A 512 15.67 -3.11 21.07
CA VAL A 512 16.05 -2.94 19.67
C VAL A 512 17.49 -3.34 19.47
N GLU A 513 17.73 -4.25 18.55
CA GLU A 513 19.06 -4.70 18.16
C GLU A 513 19.39 -4.31 16.72
N VAL A 514 20.55 -3.65 16.54
CA VAL A 514 21.17 -3.34 15.26
C VAL A 514 22.42 -4.17 15.12
N ALA A 515 22.44 -5.10 14.14
CA ALA A 515 23.52 -6.06 13.97
C ALA A 515 24.06 -6.00 12.51
N PRO A 516 25.19 -5.31 12.24
CA PRO A 516 25.80 -5.32 10.93
C PRO A 516 26.49 -6.67 10.68
N ALA A 517 26.34 -7.22 9.47
CA ALA A 517 27.03 -8.44 9.07
C ALA A 517 28.54 -8.22 8.85
N GLN A 518 28.94 -7.00 8.48
CA GLN A 518 30.34 -6.57 8.36
C GLN A 518 30.53 -5.31 9.24
N ALA A 519 31.76 -5.08 9.69
CA ALA A 519 32.07 -3.90 10.47
C ALA A 519 31.64 -2.61 9.74
N ASP A 520 30.96 -1.72 10.45
CA ASP A 520 30.46 -0.45 9.92
C ASP A 520 30.99 0.70 10.77
N GLN A 521 31.45 1.78 10.15
CA GLN A 521 32.04 2.92 10.82
C GLN A 521 31.01 4.03 11.15
N ARG A 522 29.75 3.82 10.76
CA ARG A 522 28.65 4.73 11.11
C ARG A 522 28.04 4.35 12.46
N PRO A 523 27.52 5.30 13.24
CA PRO A 523 26.75 5.00 14.45
C PRO A 523 25.48 4.20 14.11
N SER A 524 25.03 3.40 15.06
CA SER A 524 23.77 2.66 14.89
C SER A 524 22.54 3.56 14.98
N PHE A 525 22.61 4.60 15.81
CA PHE A 525 21.54 5.57 16.05
C PHE A 525 22.09 6.99 15.81
N TYR A 526 21.54 7.68 14.84
CA TYR A 526 21.85 9.09 14.57
C TYR A 526 20.62 9.94 14.88
N LEU A 527 20.74 10.83 15.86
CA LEU A 527 19.66 11.70 16.34
C LEU A 527 19.99 13.16 15.99
N GLU A 528 19.06 13.83 15.31
CA GLU A 528 19.18 15.23 14.94
C GLU A 528 17.86 15.97 15.24
N ASP A 529 17.91 16.99 16.11
CA ASP A 529 16.74 17.73 16.56
C ASP A 529 15.66 16.79 17.13
N VAL A 530 16.04 16.09 18.22
CA VAL A 530 15.18 15.11 18.90
C VAL A 530 14.92 15.57 20.33
N ASN A 531 13.66 15.64 20.70
CA ASN A 531 13.23 15.98 22.06
C ASN A 531 12.55 14.80 22.71
N ARG A 532 13.04 14.38 23.89
CA ARG A 532 12.62 13.24 24.67
C ARG A 532 12.76 11.92 23.92
N ALA A 533 13.88 11.26 24.16
CA ALA A 533 14.19 9.95 23.58
C ALA A 533 14.63 8.98 24.69
N ASP A 534 13.91 7.87 24.80
CA ASP A 534 14.23 6.78 25.71
C ASP A 534 14.72 5.55 24.94
N PHE A 535 15.96 5.08 25.21
CA PHE A 535 16.56 3.86 24.65
C PHE A 535 16.76 2.86 25.78
N ILE A 536 15.94 1.80 25.82
CA ILE A 536 15.90 0.84 26.92
C ILE A 536 16.28 -0.54 26.40
N ALA A 537 17.30 -1.16 27.01
CA ALA A 537 17.77 -2.50 26.64
C ALA A 537 18.11 -2.64 25.15
N VAL A 538 18.68 -1.60 24.53
CA VAL A 538 19.10 -1.63 23.12
C VAL A 538 20.48 -2.29 22.98
N THR A 539 20.69 -2.99 21.86
CA THR A 539 21.95 -3.67 21.52
C THR A 539 22.46 -3.15 20.17
N ALA A 540 23.71 -2.72 20.13
CA ALA A 540 24.36 -2.26 18.91
C ALA A 540 25.88 -2.31 19.07
N PRO A 541 26.68 -2.29 17.96
CA PRO A 541 28.12 -2.10 18.05
C PRO A 541 28.49 -0.80 18.79
N THR A 542 29.50 -0.87 19.63
CA THR A 542 30.00 0.25 20.45
C THR A 542 31.23 0.94 19.87
N SER A 543 31.72 0.48 18.73
CA SER A 543 32.87 1.06 18.02
C SER A 543 32.47 1.38 16.58
N PRO A 544 32.70 2.63 16.10
CA PRO A 544 33.33 3.75 16.82
C PRO A 544 32.45 4.35 17.94
N ALA A 545 31.14 4.41 17.79
CA ALA A 545 30.15 4.81 18.80
C ALA A 545 28.76 4.31 18.36
N ALA A 546 27.90 3.99 19.30
CA ALA A 546 26.54 3.55 18.98
C ALA A 546 25.62 4.72 18.62
N PHE A 547 25.82 5.88 19.24
CA PHE A 547 24.98 7.06 19.08
C PHE A 547 25.78 8.25 18.56
N ALA A 548 25.20 9.01 17.62
CA ALA A 548 25.58 10.37 17.27
C ALA A 548 24.41 11.31 17.59
N LEU A 549 24.68 12.38 18.32
CA LEU A 549 23.66 13.25 18.91
C LEU A 549 23.90 14.71 18.47
N ASN A 550 22.94 15.31 17.78
CA ASN A 550 22.93 16.69 17.34
C ASN A 550 21.62 17.35 17.77
N LYS A 551 21.69 18.40 18.59
CA LYS A 551 20.52 19.12 19.11
C LYS A 551 19.49 18.19 19.76
N VAL A 552 19.93 17.30 20.63
CA VAL A 552 19.10 16.36 21.36
C VAL A 552 18.82 16.88 22.77
N THR A 553 17.59 16.78 23.22
CA THR A 553 17.19 17.18 24.57
C THR A 553 16.40 16.05 25.24
N ASP A 554 16.55 15.89 26.56
CA ASP A 554 15.91 14.86 27.39
C ASP A 554 16.15 13.44 26.85
N LEU A 555 17.42 13.02 26.79
CA LEU A 555 17.82 11.68 26.36
C LEU A 555 18.04 10.77 27.58
N ARG A 556 17.53 9.57 27.49
CA ARG A 556 17.87 8.45 28.40
C ARG A 556 18.33 7.24 27.61
N VAL A 557 19.43 6.64 28.05
CA VAL A 557 19.87 5.30 27.63
C VAL A 557 20.00 4.46 28.90
N ALA A 558 19.30 3.36 28.99
CA ALA A 558 19.26 2.53 30.20
C ALA A 558 19.28 1.03 29.86
N ILE A 559 19.95 0.25 30.69
CA ILE A 559 20.06 -1.23 30.61
C ILE A 559 20.60 -1.67 29.22
N SER A 560 21.34 -0.80 28.55
CA SER A 560 21.76 -0.95 27.16
C SER A 560 23.11 -1.66 27.04
N ARG A 561 23.30 -2.39 25.93
CA ARG A 561 24.61 -2.91 25.49
C ARG A 561 25.27 -2.01 24.44
N ALA A 562 24.57 -0.99 23.96
CA ALA A 562 25.08 -0.03 22.98
C ALA A 562 25.88 1.10 23.62
N ALA A 563 25.52 1.53 24.83
CA ALA A 563 26.23 2.55 25.61
C ALA A 563 25.99 2.30 27.12
N LYS A 564 26.75 2.98 27.95
CA LYS A 564 26.50 2.99 29.41
C LYS A 564 25.19 3.69 29.73
N ASP A 565 24.58 3.35 30.88
CA ASP A 565 23.41 4.07 31.36
C ASP A 565 23.71 5.57 31.44
N THR A 566 22.94 6.37 30.72
CA THR A 566 23.20 7.79 30.49
C THR A 566 21.89 8.55 30.53
N GLN A 567 21.91 9.72 31.17
CA GLN A 567 20.82 10.70 31.12
C GLN A 567 21.41 12.06 30.77
N LEU A 568 20.90 12.70 29.72
CA LEU A 568 21.36 14.00 29.23
C LEU A 568 20.17 14.94 29.10
N GLU A 569 20.24 16.11 29.74
CA GLU A 569 19.26 17.19 29.51
C GLU A 569 19.41 17.76 28.12
N THR A 570 20.65 17.92 27.65
CA THR A 570 20.98 18.41 26.31
C THR A 570 22.24 17.72 25.79
N ALA A 571 22.30 17.46 24.49
CA ALA A 571 23.49 16.97 23.79
C ALA A 571 23.57 17.60 22.40
N ASP A 572 24.74 18.09 22.02
CA ASP A 572 25.00 18.63 20.69
C ASP A 572 26.40 18.25 20.24
N ASN A 573 26.54 17.75 19.02
CA ASN A 573 27.80 17.23 18.46
C ASN A 573 28.51 16.23 19.41
N GLN A 574 27.75 15.33 20.01
CA GLN A 574 28.20 14.35 21.00
C GLN A 574 28.01 12.92 20.47
N SER A 575 28.88 12.01 20.93
CA SER A 575 28.78 10.57 20.66
C SER A 575 28.74 9.78 21.97
N LEU A 576 27.98 8.67 21.97
CA LEU A 576 27.91 7.72 23.09
C LEU A 576 28.25 6.31 22.63
#